data_5929ed08b774ab9d661d89ee1c170090
#
_entry.id   5929ed08b774ab9d661d89ee1c170090
#
_cell.length_a   1.000
_cell.length_b   1.000
_cell.length_c   1.000
_cell.angle_alpha   90.00
_cell.angle_beta   90.00
_cell.angle_gamma   90.00
#
_symmetry.space_group_name_H-M   'P 1'
#
loop_
_entity.id
_entity.type
_entity.pdbx_description
1 polymer ?
#
loop_
_entity_poly.entity_id
_entity_poly.type
_entity_poly.pdbx_seq_one_letter_code
_entity_poly.pdbx_strand_id
1 'polypeptide(L)'
;TGDAGTPLIWSNDCGSGHTVVCNIGIYDKVMRGFYASAISLLGDATAYPVINSAVFYLDDFPSPVPSGDGTYIKRDYGLSIADFYTKVWWPDLQKLAQKYGIRYTGVMIENYEDAVNQTEPARQADTTQFRYFGGMLLQMGGELGFHGYNHQPLALWDTDYGTLYDYKTWKNKETLVASLNELIAFQDEVLPNAHGSVYVPP
;
A
#
# COMPACT_ATOMS: atom_id res chain seq x y z
N THR A 1 -13.87 -24.81 29.77
CA THR A 1 -14.85 -24.87 30.87
C THR A 1 -14.12 -24.57 32.17
N GLY A 2 -14.61 -23.62 32.97
CA GLY A 2 -14.11 -23.39 34.32
C GLY A 2 -14.55 -24.50 35.28
N ASP A 3 -14.14 -24.41 36.54
CA ASP A 3 -14.59 -25.31 37.57
C ASP A 3 -16.12 -25.37 37.64
N ALA A 4 -16.67 -26.55 37.90
CA ALA A 4 -18.10 -26.82 37.95
C ALA A 4 -18.86 -26.63 36.62
N GLY A 5 -18.18 -26.66 35.46
CA GLY A 5 -18.84 -26.58 34.16
C GLY A 5 -19.33 -25.19 33.77
N THR A 6 -18.83 -24.14 34.43
CA THR A 6 -19.16 -22.75 34.03
C THR A 6 -18.57 -22.47 32.66
N PRO A 7 -19.37 -22.05 31.66
CA PRO A 7 -18.86 -21.73 30.33
C PRO A 7 -18.03 -20.42 30.40
N LEU A 8 -16.88 -20.44 29.71
CA LEU A 8 -16.03 -19.25 29.56
C LEU A 8 -16.41 -18.46 28.31
N ILE A 9 -16.82 -19.15 27.26
CA ILE A 9 -17.31 -18.55 26.02
C ILE A 9 -18.57 -19.31 25.63
N TRP A 10 -19.62 -18.59 25.26
CA TRP A 10 -20.84 -19.18 24.72
C TRP A 10 -21.52 -18.23 23.75
N SER A 11 -22.35 -18.78 22.88
CA SER A 11 -23.19 -18.02 21.96
C SER A 11 -24.66 -18.29 22.19
N ASN A 12 -25.50 -17.32 21.85
CA ASN A 12 -26.95 -17.45 21.94
C ASN A 12 -27.63 -16.61 20.85
N ASP A 13 -28.71 -17.17 20.31
CA ASP A 13 -29.56 -16.46 19.36
C ASP A 13 -30.68 -15.73 20.10
N CYS A 14 -30.83 -14.43 19.83
CA CYS A 14 -31.86 -13.55 20.37
C CYS A 14 -32.65 -12.91 19.24
N GLY A 15 -33.79 -13.48 18.89
CA GLY A 15 -34.58 -13.01 17.75
C GLY A 15 -33.80 -13.12 16.44
N SER A 16 -33.59 -12.01 15.77
CA SER A 16 -32.74 -11.95 14.56
C SER A 16 -31.26 -11.64 14.85
N GLY A 17 -30.90 -11.51 16.11
CA GLY A 17 -29.53 -11.20 16.54
C GLY A 17 -28.81 -12.43 17.09
N HIS A 18 -27.46 -12.46 16.92
CA HIS A 18 -26.58 -13.44 17.48
C HIS A 18 -25.66 -12.79 18.51
N THR A 19 -25.53 -13.38 19.70
CA THR A 19 -24.71 -12.85 20.80
C THR A 19 -23.64 -13.86 21.20
N VAL A 20 -22.41 -13.41 21.31
CA VAL A 20 -21.31 -14.19 21.88
C VAL A 20 -20.84 -13.54 23.17
N VAL A 21 -20.78 -14.30 24.23
CA VAL A 21 -20.31 -13.83 25.53
C VAL A 21 -18.95 -14.46 25.83
N CYS A 22 -17.99 -13.60 26.14
CA CYS A 22 -16.66 -13.97 26.61
C CYS A 22 -16.54 -13.62 28.10
N ASN A 23 -16.63 -14.62 28.96
CA ASN A 23 -16.47 -14.44 30.41
C ASN A 23 -15.01 -14.74 30.83
N ILE A 24 -14.08 -14.01 30.20
CA ILE A 24 -12.64 -14.14 30.42
C ILE A 24 -12.10 -12.77 30.77
N GLY A 25 -11.62 -12.59 31.99
CA GLY A 25 -11.05 -11.31 32.48
C GLY A 25 -9.55 -11.14 32.22
N ILE A 26 -8.94 -11.95 31.37
CA ILE A 26 -7.50 -11.92 31.09
C ILE A 26 -7.28 -11.33 29.70
N TYR A 27 -6.55 -10.21 29.64
CA TYR A 27 -6.31 -9.45 28.39
C TYR A 27 -4.89 -9.63 27.85
N ASP A 28 -4.16 -10.64 28.30
CA ASP A 28 -2.82 -10.93 27.85
C ASP A 28 -2.77 -11.33 26.37
N LYS A 29 -1.62 -11.08 25.74
CA LYS A 29 -1.39 -11.38 24.32
C LYS A 29 -1.69 -12.82 23.96
N VAL A 30 -1.44 -13.76 24.88
CA VAL A 30 -1.70 -15.20 24.72
C VAL A 30 -3.20 -15.50 24.54
N MET A 31 -4.10 -14.65 25.08
CA MET A 31 -5.55 -14.83 25.00
C MET A 31 -6.18 -14.32 23.70
N ARG A 32 -5.41 -13.69 22.82
CA ARG A 32 -5.93 -13.13 21.56
C ARG A 32 -6.62 -14.15 20.67
N GLY A 33 -6.14 -15.40 20.66
CA GLY A 33 -6.76 -16.49 19.90
C GLY A 33 -8.18 -16.80 20.39
N PHE A 34 -8.43 -16.76 21.69
CA PHE A 34 -9.76 -16.96 22.26
C PHE A 34 -10.73 -15.83 21.89
N TYR A 35 -10.28 -14.57 21.96
CA TYR A 35 -11.11 -13.43 21.55
C TYR A 35 -11.39 -13.45 20.04
N ALA A 36 -10.40 -13.78 19.22
CA ALA A 36 -10.59 -13.93 17.78
C ALA A 36 -11.60 -15.05 17.45
N SER A 37 -11.53 -16.18 18.17
CA SER A 37 -12.48 -17.28 18.02
C SER A 37 -13.89 -16.86 18.47
N ALA A 38 -14.03 -16.10 19.54
CA ALA A 38 -15.32 -15.58 19.97
C ALA A 38 -15.93 -14.64 18.93
N ILE A 39 -15.13 -13.75 18.34
CA ILE A 39 -15.56 -12.85 17.26
C ILE A 39 -15.97 -13.64 16.02
N SER A 40 -15.29 -14.74 15.70
CA SER A 40 -15.62 -15.55 14.51
C SER A 40 -16.99 -16.24 14.61
N LEU A 41 -17.56 -16.35 15.80
CA LEU A 41 -18.90 -16.89 16.00
C LEU A 41 -20.02 -15.87 15.72
N LEU A 42 -19.71 -14.59 15.53
CA LEU A 42 -20.70 -13.52 15.32
C LEU A 42 -21.23 -13.43 13.88
N GLY A 43 -20.62 -14.09 12.93
CA GLY A 43 -21.01 -13.97 11.53
C GLY A 43 -20.42 -15.07 10.64
N ASP A 44 -20.94 -15.15 9.42
CA ASP A 44 -20.56 -16.17 8.44
C ASP A 44 -19.14 -16.03 7.91
N ALA A 45 -18.54 -14.85 8.06
CA ALA A 45 -17.17 -14.56 7.63
C ALA A 45 -16.44 -13.70 8.66
N THR A 46 -15.22 -14.08 9.00
CA THR A 46 -14.35 -13.33 9.93
C THR A 46 -12.94 -13.26 9.38
N ALA A 47 -12.40 -12.07 9.32
CA ALA A 47 -10.99 -11.84 8.99
C ALA A 47 -10.18 -11.64 10.29
N TYR A 48 -9.08 -12.35 10.42
CA TYR A 48 -8.15 -12.19 11.54
C TYR A 48 -6.71 -12.34 11.08
N PRO A 49 -5.75 -11.64 11.72
CA PRO A 49 -4.35 -11.75 11.35
C PRO A 49 -3.79 -13.12 11.75
N VAL A 50 -3.28 -13.88 10.78
CA VAL A 50 -2.59 -15.16 11.00
C VAL A 50 -1.13 -14.92 11.35
N ILE A 51 -0.53 -13.89 10.80
CA ILE A 51 0.86 -13.52 11.00
C ILE A 51 0.91 -12.13 11.65
N ASN A 52 1.69 -12.00 12.74
CA ASN A 52 1.95 -10.71 13.36
C ASN A 52 3.05 -9.99 12.57
N SER A 53 2.72 -9.45 11.43
CA SER A 53 3.63 -8.71 10.55
C SER A 53 3.09 -7.30 10.27
N ALA A 54 4.00 -6.42 9.92
CA ALA A 54 3.70 -5.09 9.41
C ALA A 54 4.38 -4.92 8.05
N VAL A 55 3.68 -4.30 7.11
CA VAL A 55 4.21 -3.95 5.80
C VAL A 55 4.28 -2.43 5.71
N PHE A 56 5.35 -1.91 5.13
CA PHE A 56 5.55 -0.49 4.93
C PHE A 56 5.65 -0.20 3.44
N TYR A 57 4.60 0.33 2.88
CA TYR A 57 4.56 0.79 1.50
C TYR A 57 5.07 2.22 1.41
N LEU A 58 5.86 2.48 0.38
CA LEU A 58 6.23 3.83 -0.06
C LEU A 58 5.43 4.08 -1.34
N ASP A 59 4.29 4.74 -1.16
CA ASP A 59 3.39 5.04 -2.26
C ASP A 59 4.02 6.07 -3.20
N ASP A 60 3.60 6.08 -4.46
CA ASP A 60 4.14 6.94 -5.52
C ASP A 60 5.67 6.84 -5.68
N PHE A 61 6.25 5.72 -5.30
CA PHE A 61 7.70 5.55 -5.31
C PHE A 61 8.27 5.59 -6.73
N PRO A 62 9.42 6.22 -6.93
CA PRO A 62 10.29 6.93 -6.00
C PRO A 62 9.90 8.39 -5.76
N SER A 63 8.63 8.68 -5.88
CA SER A 63 8.05 10.01 -5.85
C SER A 63 8.74 10.95 -6.84
N PRO A 64 8.34 10.93 -8.13
CA PRO A 64 8.52 12.11 -8.93
C PRO A 64 7.77 13.18 -8.16
N VAL A 65 8.49 14.01 -7.53
CA VAL A 65 8.00 14.98 -6.55
C VAL A 65 6.69 15.56 -7.03
N PRO A 66 5.62 15.39 -6.27
CA PRO A 66 4.35 15.95 -6.65
C PRO A 66 4.55 17.42 -6.94
N SER A 67 3.83 17.90 -7.90
CA SER A 67 3.75 19.31 -8.27
C SER A 67 3.26 20.12 -7.06
N GLY A 68 4.14 20.43 -6.16
CA GLY A 68 3.92 21.34 -5.04
C GLY A 68 4.91 22.47 -5.13
N ASP A 69 4.60 23.61 -4.56
CA ASP A 69 5.49 24.76 -4.53
C ASP A 69 6.67 24.58 -3.56
N GLY A 70 6.67 23.50 -2.77
CA GLY A 70 7.68 23.22 -1.76
C GLY A 70 7.76 24.25 -0.63
N THR A 71 6.73 25.09 -0.47
CA THR A 71 6.71 26.20 0.49
C THR A 71 7.08 25.75 1.90
N TYR A 72 6.49 24.66 2.38
CA TYR A 72 6.77 24.17 3.73
C TYR A 72 8.17 23.58 3.85
N ILE A 73 8.66 22.86 2.83
CA ILE A 73 10.03 22.33 2.80
C ILE A 73 11.03 23.47 2.84
N LYS A 74 10.80 24.50 2.02
CA LYS A 74 11.67 25.67 1.99
C LYS A 74 11.64 26.46 3.30
N ARG A 75 10.46 26.60 3.94
CA ARG A 75 10.30 27.28 5.23
C ARG A 75 11.04 26.54 6.35
N ASP A 76 10.85 25.22 6.44
CA ASP A 76 11.28 24.43 7.60
C ASP A 76 12.73 23.92 7.46
N TYR A 77 13.19 23.68 6.24
CA TYR A 77 14.50 23.09 5.96
C TYR A 77 15.43 24.00 5.12
N GLY A 78 14.91 25.05 4.50
CA GLY A 78 15.69 25.89 3.58
C GLY A 78 16.13 25.19 2.30
N LEU A 79 15.50 24.06 1.94
CA LEU A 79 15.88 23.19 0.85
C LEU A 79 14.89 23.29 -0.32
N SER A 80 15.37 22.93 -1.52
CA SER A 80 14.48 22.55 -2.61
C SER A 80 13.81 21.20 -2.31
N ILE A 81 12.73 20.88 -3.02
CA ILE A 81 12.05 19.59 -2.87
C ILE A 81 13.02 18.45 -3.20
N ALA A 82 13.75 18.51 -4.31
CA ALA A 82 14.71 17.48 -4.70
C ALA A 82 15.83 17.29 -3.65
N ASP A 83 16.34 18.41 -3.10
CA ASP A 83 17.33 18.36 -2.03
C ASP A 83 16.76 17.77 -0.74
N PHE A 84 15.51 18.08 -0.39
CA PHE A 84 14.85 17.51 0.77
C PHE A 84 14.72 15.99 0.65
N TYR A 85 14.26 15.49 -0.49
CA TYR A 85 14.15 14.05 -0.72
C TYR A 85 15.49 13.35 -0.59
N THR A 86 16.55 13.94 -1.17
CA THR A 86 17.88 13.32 -1.18
C THR A 86 18.61 13.46 0.17
N LYS A 87 18.48 14.61 0.84
CA LYS A 87 19.29 14.94 2.03
C LYS A 87 18.59 14.67 3.36
N VAL A 88 17.25 14.59 3.37
CA VAL A 88 16.46 14.42 4.59
C VAL A 88 15.59 13.17 4.52
N TRP A 89 14.61 13.15 3.63
CA TRP A 89 13.59 12.09 3.59
C TRP A 89 14.20 10.70 3.39
N TRP A 90 14.99 10.52 2.36
CA TRP A 90 15.59 9.21 2.07
C TRP A 90 16.59 8.75 3.14
N PRO A 91 17.54 9.59 3.63
CA PRO A 91 18.40 9.22 4.73
C PRO A 91 17.64 8.86 6.01
N ASP A 92 16.53 9.49 6.31
CA ASP A 92 15.74 9.16 7.48
C ASP A 92 15.00 7.83 7.33
N LEU A 93 14.48 7.49 6.14
CA LEU A 93 13.96 6.16 5.86
C LEU A 93 15.05 5.09 6.00
N GLN A 94 16.27 5.34 5.52
CA GLN A 94 17.40 4.42 5.68
C GLN A 94 17.74 4.19 7.16
N LYS A 95 17.81 5.25 7.97
CA LYS A 95 18.06 5.16 9.41
C LYS A 95 16.98 4.36 10.13
N LEU A 96 15.70 4.58 9.77
CA LEU A 96 14.57 3.82 10.35
C LEU A 96 14.66 2.35 9.96
N ALA A 97 14.93 2.05 8.69
CA ALA A 97 15.12 0.69 8.22
C ALA A 97 16.24 -0.03 8.99
N GLN A 98 17.39 0.62 9.12
CA GLN A 98 18.53 0.07 9.85
C GLN A 98 18.24 -0.13 11.35
N LYS A 99 17.57 0.86 11.98
CA LYS A 99 17.29 0.82 13.42
C LYS A 99 16.26 -0.24 13.81
N TYR A 100 15.25 -0.45 12.97
CA TYR A 100 14.09 -1.28 13.31
C TYR A 100 13.98 -2.55 12.46
N GLY A 101 14.91 -2.80 11.54
CA GLY A 101 14.85 -3.93 10.62
C GLY A 101 13.70 -3.84 9.62
N ILE A 102 13.27 -2.62 9.24
CA ILE A 102 12.18 -2.40 8.31
C ILE A 102 12.66 -2.72 6.89
N ARG A 103 11.84 -3.47 6.15
CA ARG A 103 11.95 -3.62 4.71
C ARG A 103 10.80 -2.88 4.06
N TYR A 104 11.12 -1.89 3.25
CA TYR A 104 10.13 -1.12 2.52
C TYR A 104 9.76 -1.81 1.21
N THR A 105 8.50 -1.67 0.81
CA THR A 105 8.04 -1.98 -0.54
C THR A 105 7.77 -0.66 -1.25
N GLY A 106 8.57 -0.32 -2.24
CA GLY A 106 8.34 0.86 -3.08
C GLY A 106 7.32 0.55 -4.16
N VAL A 107 6.14 1.14 -4.10
CA VAL A 107 5.10 0.90 -5.11
C VAL A 107 5.11 2.01 -6.15
N MET A 108 5.52 1.63 -7.36
CA MET A 108 5.86 2.56 -8.44
C MET A 108 4.64 3.06 -9.20
N ILE A 109 4.68 4.33 -9.53
CA ILE A 109 3.93 4.91 -10.65
C ILE A 109 4.92 5.43 -11.69
N GLU A 110 4.52 5.48 -12.94
CA GLU A 110 5.41 5.98 -13.99
C GLU A 110 5.27 7.50 -14.19
N ASN A 111 4.05 8.00 -14.15
CA ASN A 111 3.77 9.43 -14.31
C ASN A 111 2.48 9.83 -13.59
N TYR A 112 2.15 11.12 -13.60
CA TYR A 112 0.91 11.67 -13.06
C TYR A 112 0.00 12.25 -14.15
N GLU A 113 0.17 11.82 -15.38
CA GLU A 113 -0.72 12.23 -16.48
C GLU A 113 -2.03 11.48 -16.40
N ASP A 114 -3.14 12.18 -16.35
CA ASP A 114 -4.48 11.60 -16.25
C ASP A 114 -5.00 10.95 -17.54
N ALA A 115 -4.12 10.43 -18.36
CA ALA A 115 -4.48 9.84 -19.64
C ALA A 115 -4.93 8.39 -19.48
N VAL A 116 -6.24 8.15 -19.64
CA VAL A 116 -6.87 6.82 -19.49
C VAL A 116 -7.43 6.23 -20.80
N ASN A 117 -7.14 6.88 -21.93
CA ASN A 117 -7.71 6.53 -23.24
C ASN A 117 -6.69 6.05 -24.27
N GLN A 118 -5.42 5.94 -23.88
CA GLN A 118 -4.31 5.67 -24.80
C GLN A 118 -4.12 4.16 -24.95
N THR A 119 -3.99 3.71 -26.18
CA THR A 119 -3.55 2.34 -26.52
C THR A 119 -2.04 2.21 -26.57
N GLU A 120 -1.35 3.33 -26.71
CA GLU A 120 0.11 3.47 -26.66
C GLU A 120 0.44 4.51 -25.57
N PRO A 121 0.56 4.09 -24.31
CA PRO A 121 0.89 4.98 -23.21
C PRO A 121 2.27 5.61 -23.38
N ALA A 122 2.40 6.88 -22.99
CA ALA A 122 3.66 7.59 -23.08
C ALA A 122 4.64 7.09 -22.01
N ARG A 123 5.89 6.84 -22.41
CA ARG A 123 6.96 6.44 -21.49
C ARG A 123 7.56 7.66 -20.81
N GLN A 124 7.83 7.53 -19.50
CA GLN A 124 8.57 8.53 -18.75
C GLN A 124 10.02 8.63 -19.24
N ALA A 125 10.41 9.83 -19.65
CA ALA A 125 11.74 10.07 -20.20
C ALA A 125 12.83 10.20 -19.13
N ASP A 126 12.51 10.82 -17.98
CA ASP A 126 13.47 11.00 -16.88
C ASP A 126 13.44 9.79 -15.94
N THR A 127 14.45 8.94 -16.06
CA THR A 127 14.61 7.73 -15.25
C THR A 127 15.55 7.91 -14.06
N THR A 128 16.08 9.12 -13.85
CA THR A 128 17.14 9.39 -12.89
C THR A 128 16.76 8.99 -11.47
N GLN A 129 15.60 9.44 -11.00
CA GLN A 129 15.15 9.14 -9.65
C GLN A 129 14.78 7.66 -9.48
N PHE A 130 14.17 7.06 -10.49
CA PHE A 130 13.81 5.64 -10.48
C PHE A 130 15.05 4.76 -10.30
N ARG A 131 16.11 5.02 -11.06
CA ARG A 131 17.38 4.29 -10.95
C ARG A 131 18.07 4.55 -9.62
N TYR A 132 18.10 5.80 -9.17
CA TYR A 132 18.79 6.19 -7.95
C TYR A 132 18.12 5.62 -6.69
N PHE A 133 16.87 5.99 -6.43
CA PHE A 133 16.16 5.54 -5.23
C PHE A 133 15.77 4.06 -5.30
N GLY A 134 15.38 3.57 -6.46
CA GLY A 134 15.07 2.16 -6.67
C GLY A 134 16.27 1.26 -6.42
N GLY A 135 17.43 1.64 -6.95
CA GLY A 135 18.68 0.92 -6.68
C GLY A 135 19.04 0.89 -5.20
N MET A 136 18.89 2.01 -4.50
CA MET A 136 19.14 2.09 -3.05
C MET A 136 18.13 1.27 -2.25
N LEU A 137 16.85 1.28 -2.61
CA LEU A 137 15.81 0.48 -1.98
C LEU A 137 16.16 -1.02 -2.06
N LEU A 138 16.53 -1.49 -3.22
CA LEU A 138 16.92 -2.89 -3.44
C LEU A 138 18.20 -3.27 -2.66
N GLN A 139 19.18 -2.37 -2.60
CA GLN A 139 20.39 -2.57 -1.80
C GLN A 139 20.11 -2.67 -0.30
N MET A 140 19.05 -2.03 0.19
CA MET A 140 18.59 -2.15 1.58
C MET A 140 17.80 -3.44 1.86
N GLY A 141 17.58 -4.29 0.86
CA GLY A 141 16.74 -5.48 0.96
C GLY A 141 15.25 -5.19 0.90
N GLY A 142 14.88 -4.03 0.40
CA GLY A 142 13.49 -3.69 0.03
C GLY A 142 13.06 -4.37 -1.26
N GLU A 143 11.82 -4.19 -1.63
CA GLU A 143 11.21 -4.76 -2.84
C GLU A 143 10.43 -3.70 -3.61
N LEU A 144 10.07 -4.02 -4.84
CA LEU A 144 9.24 -3.17 -5.69
C LEU A 144 7.84 -3.76 -5.85
N GLY A 145 6.88 -2.86 -6.03
CA GLY A 145 5.52 -3.13 -6.41
C GLY A 145 5.01 -2.06 -7.37
N PHE A 146 3.72 -2.09 -7.65
CA PHE A 146 3.06 -1.16 -8.56
C PHE A 146 1.93 -0.43 -7.85
N HIS A 147 1.77 0.86 -8.19
CA HIS A 147 0.72 1.75 -7.70
C HIS A 147 -0.11 2.37 -8.84
N GLY A 148 -0.10 1.72 -9.98
CA GLY A 148 -0.73 2.20 -11.20
C GLY A 148 0.26 2.90 -12.15
N TYR A 149 -0.08 2.93 -13.43
CA TYR A 149 0.75 3.59 -14.44
C TYR A 149 0.83 5.10 -14.19
N ASN A 150 -0.31 5.73 -13.92
CA ASN A 150 -0.46 7.18 -13.80
C ASN A 150 -1.32 7.58 -12.59
N HIS A 151 -1.21 6.86 -11.49
CA HIS A 151 -2.00 7.08 -10.26
C HIS A 151 -3.52 7.00 -10.48
N GLN A 152 -3.96 6.20 -11.45
CA GLN A 152 -5.38 5.93 -11.69
C GLN A 152 -5.71 4.49 -11.34
N PRO A 153 -6.81 4.23 -10.60
CA PRO A 153 -7.19 2.88 -10.19
C PRO A 153 -7.56 2.00 -11.39
N LEU A 154 -7.49 0.68 -11.22
CA LEU A 154 -7.84 -0.28 -12.27
C LEU A 154 -9.35 -0.43 -12.40
N ALA A 155 -10.02 0.65 -12.75
CA ALA A 155 -11.47 0.70 -12.88
C ALA A 155 -11.89 1.12 -14.29
N LEU A 156 -12.88 0.41 -14.81
CA LEU A 156 -13.44 0.68 -16.13
C LEU A 156 -14.53 1.77 -16.06
N TRP A 157 -14.93 2.26 -17.21
CA TRP A 157 -15.83 3.38 -17.45
C TRP A 157 -17.20 3.31 -16.71
N ASP A 158 -17.63 2.14 -16.29
CA ASP A 158 -18.86 1.90 -15.54
C ASP A 158 -18.73 2.03 -14.02
N THR A 159 -17.53 2.35 -13.54
CA THR A 159 -17.28 2.56 -12.12
C THR A 159 -17.52 4.02 -11.75
N ASP A 160 -18.37 4.27 -10.78
CA ASP A 160 -18.64 5.60 -10.24
C ASP A 160 -17.88 5.79 -8.91
N TYR A 161 -16.92 6.69 -8.90
CA TYR A 161 -16.21 7.12 -7.68
C TYR A 161 -16.88 8.29 -6.97
N GLY A 162 -17.97 8.83 -7.52
CA GLY A 162 -18.65 10.02 -7.00
C GLY A 162 -17.74 11.26 -7.03
N THR A 163 -17.93 12.13 -6.04
CA THR A 163 -17.16 13.37 -5.90
C THR A 163 -16.03 13.29 -4.88
N LEU A 164 -15.81 12.12 -4.26
CA LEU A 164 -14.82 11.94 -3.19
C LEU A 164 -13.39 11.90 -3.70
N TYR A 165 -13.19 11.38 -4.91
CA TYR A 165 -11.87 11.19 -5.51
C TYR A 165 -11.88 11.73 -6.94
N ASP A 166 -10.85 12.43 -7.32
CA ASP A 166 -10.63 12.92 -8.71
C ASP A 166 -9.98 11.83 -9.57
N TYR A 167 -10.48 10.61 -9.45
CA TYR A 167 -10.01 9.49 -10.24
C TYR A 167 -10.76 9.41 -11.58
N LYS A 168 -10.03 9.02 -12.61
CA LYS A 168 -10.57 8.75 -13.95
C LYS A 168 -10.65 7.27 -14.20
N THR A 169 -11.68 6.85 -14.91
CA THR A 169 -11.87 5.45 -15.29
C THR A 169 -11.30 5.18 -16.67
N TRP A 170 -10.76 3.98 -16.85
CA TRP A 170 -10.21 3.56 -18.14
C TRP A 170 -11.34 3.35 -19.14
N LYS A 171 -11.11 3.81 -20.37
CA LYS A 171 -12.08 3.71 -21.47
C LYS A 171 -12.53 2.27 -21.73
N ASN A 172 -11.59 1.32 -21.71
CA ASN A 172 -11.84 -0.09 -21.92
C ASN A 172 -10.68 -0.91 -21.35
N LYS A 173 -10.80 -2.22 -21.39
CA LYS A 173 -9.80 -3.15 -20.89
C LYS A 173 -8.48 -3.06 -21.66
N GLU A 174 -8.54 -2.79 -22.95
CA GLU A 174 -7.35 -2.69 -23.81
C GLU A 174 -6.44 -1.54 -23.37
N THR A 175 -7.01 -0.35 -23.13
CA THR A 175 -6.24 0.80 -22.67
C THR A 175 -5.67 0.60 -21.26
N LEU A 176 -6.42 -0.05 -20.36
CA LEU A 176 -5.97 -0.40 -19.03
C LEU A 176 -4.79 -1.39 -19.09
N VAL A 177 -4.91 -2.45 -19.87
CA VAL A 177 -3.85 -3.46 -20.02
C VAL A 177 -2.62 -2.85 -20.69
N ALA A 178 -2.78 -1.98 -21.69
CA ALA A 178 -1.67 -1.28 -22.32
C ALA A 178 -0.86 -0.45 -21.30
N SER A 179 -1.53 0.27 -20.40
CA SER A 179 -0.88 1.08 -19.37
C SER A 179 -0.14 0.22 -18.33
N LEU A 180 -0.70 -0.92 -17.93
CA LEU A 180 -0.01 -1.84 -17.02
C LEU A 180 1.21 -2.48 -17.68
N ASN A 181 1.10 -2.86 -18.95
CA ASN A 181 2.24 -3.41 -19.68
C ASN A 181 3.37 -2.39 -19.86
N GLU A 182 3.01 -1.10 -20.06
CA GLU A 182 4.00 -0.02 -20.11
C GLU A 182 4.70 0.13 -18.77
N LEU A 183 3.97 0.21 -17.65
CA LEU A 183 4.55 0.33 -16.32
C LEU A 183 5.49 -0.85 -15.99
N ILE A 184 5.13 -2.08 -16.38
CA ILE A 184 5.98 -3.25 -16.18
C ILE A 184 7.23 -3.15 -17.04
N ALA A 185 7.09 -2.80 -18.32
CA ALA A 185 8.22 -2.65 -19.25
C ALA A 185 9.15 -1.50 -18.81
N PHE A 186 8.59 -0.40 -18.32
CA PHE A 186 9.35 0.71 -17.74
C PHE A 186 10.16 0.26 -16.53
N GLN A 187 9.53 -0.45 -15.59
CA GLN A 187 10.21 -0.96 -14.40
C GLN A 187 11.36 -1.91 -14.78
N ASP A 188 11.13 -2.83 -15.71
CA ASP A 188 12.16 -3.76 -16.19
C ASP A 188 13.34 -3.04 -16.88
N GLU A 189 13.09 -1.92 -17.55
CA GLU A 189 14.14 -1.11 -18.15
C GLU A 189 14.96 -0.34 -17.10
N VAL A 190 14.30 0.28 -16.15
CA VAL A 190 14.99 1.14 -15.17
C VAL A 190 15.68 0.34 -14.07
N LEU A 191 15.13 -0.81 -13.71
CA LEU A 191 15.62 -1.72 -12.66
C LEU A 191 15.57 -3.18 -13.10
N PRO A 192 16.41 -3.59 -14.03
CA PRO A 192 16.28 -4.85 -14.79
C PRO A 192 16.39 -6.14 -13.95
N ASN A 193 16.84 -6.06 -12.70
CA ASN A 193 16.98 -7.24 -11.84
C ASN A 193 15.92 -7.26 -10.71
N ALA A 194 14.89 -6.43 -10.82
CA ALA A 194 13.84 -6.34 -9.84
C ALA A 194 12.48 -6.50 -10.53
N HIS A 195 11.65 -7.34 -9.97
CA HIS A 195 10.29 -7.54 -10.47
C HIS A 195 9.29 -7.08 -9.43
N GLY A 196 8.28 -6.33 -9.84
CA GLY A 196 7.19 -5.94 -8.97
C GLY A 196 6.38 -7.15 -8.54
N SER A 197 6.23 -7.37 -7.24
CA SER A 197 5.58 -8.55 -6.67
C SER A 197 4.18 -8.26 -6.10
N VAL A 198 3.84 -6.99 -5.96
CA VAL A 198 2.59 -6.55 -5.34
C VAL A 198 2.00 -5.36 -6.11
N TYR A 199 0.68 -5.29 -6.14
CA TYR A 199 -0.07 -4.13 -6.62
C TYR A 199 -0.84 -3.53 -5.45
N VAL A 200 -0.61 -2.26 -5.18
CA VAL A 200 -1.36 -1.44 -4.21
C VAL A 200 -2.14 -0.42 -5.03
N PRO A 201 -3.46 -0.42 -5.04
CA PRO A 201 -4.24 0.55 -5.81
C PRO A 201 -4.06 1.96 -5.25
N PRO A 202 -4.12 2.98 -6.12
CA PRO A 202 -4.19 4.38 -5.72
C PRO A 202 -5.41 4.72 -4.88
#